data_ab1e8f1eed22646dbe052467d0357a36
#
_entry.id   ab1e8f1eed22646dbe052467d0357a36
#
_cell.length_a   1.000
_cell.length_b   1.000
_cell.length_c   1.000
_cell.angle_alpha   90.00
_cell.angle_beta   90.00
_cell.angle_gamma   90.00
#
_symmetry.space_group_name_H-M   'P 1'
#
loop_
_entity.id
_entity.type
_entity.pdbx_description
1 polymer ?
#
loop_
_entity_poly.entity_id
_entity_poly.type
_entity_poly.pdbx_seq_one_letter_code
_entity_poly.pdbx_strand_id
1 'polypeptide(L)'
;LNGTFTADFDITDFLKVNVTSTATWGETYISNFRNMYYGTSAGTNGSIEKTVQSSLRTNNIQTITYYDSFGLHNINVLAGHEYYNVKTRNLAASKNGMFSPDIQELSAAATLADASSYTTHYNVEGYFLSAQYDYNGKYYGSFSYRRDGSSRFAPGHQWGNFWSVGAAWILSKENFLANAKWIDMLKLKASIGQQGNDLIGDYYYTDLYSLSKVDEKSMSASFAIQGNPDITWETNLNVGVEFSFWRGRLSGGIDVYRKKTTDLLFWLSLPESVGTRGMYGNLGDIRNSGIEINLTGTLIQTKTVDWSISANLAHNSTKILSLPASKLTKTASGKIGFQEAPTQFVPYWYEVGGPLYNAYLPVYAGTDEYGQAMFYK
;
A
#
# COMPACT_ATOMS: atom_id res chain seq x y z
N LEU A 1 7.89 20.64 -8.46
CA LEU A 1 8.22 21.68 -7.49
C LEU A 1 7.86 21.19 -6.10
N ASN A 2 8.78 21.32 -5.13
CA ASN A 2 8.53 20.98 -3.74
C ASN A 2 9.00 22.16 -2.86
N GLY A 3 8.17 22.55 -1.92
CA GLY A 3 8.48 23.57 -0.92
C GLY A 3 8.06 23.08 0.45
N THR A 4 8.95 23.22 1.43
CA THR A 4 8.66 22.92 2.85
C THR A 4 9.01 24.12 3.71
N PHE A 5 8.07 24.52 4.52
CA PHE A 5 8.26 25.49 5.58
C PHE A 5 8.21 24.75 6.92
N THR A 6 9.21 24.99 7.77
CA THR A 6 9.27 24.43 9.12
C THR A 6 9.55 25.55 10.12
N ALA A 7 8.80 25.57 11.20
CA ALA A 7 9.03 26.46 12.34
C ALA A 7 9.10 25.66 13.62
N ASP A 8 10.19 25.81 14.35
CA ASP A 8 10.45 25.17 15.63
C ASP A 8 10.44 26.22 16.73
N PHE A 9 9.71 25.94 17.80
CA PHE A 9 9.59 26.80 18.97
C PHE A 9 9.99 26.00 20.19
N ASP A 10 11.11 26.36 20.81
CA ASP A 10 11.51 25.86 22.11
C ASP A 10 10.79 26.70 23.19
N ILE A 11 9.70 26.15 23.71
CA ILE A 11 8.88 26.85 24.76
C ILE A 11 9.57 26.79 26.10
N THR A 12 10.16 25.64 26.40
CA THR A 12 11.04 25.42 27.58
C THR A 12 12.12 24.42 27.17
N ASP A 13 13.07 24.15 28.09
CA ASP A 13 14.12 23.13 27.86
C ASP A 13 13.57 21.72 27.61
N PHE A 14 12.34 21.45 28.02
CA PHE A 14 11.68 20.15 27.92
C PHE A 14 10.43 20.14 27.00
N LEU A 15 10.00 21.29 26.47
CA LEU A 15 8.78 21.43 25.69
C LEU A 15 9.05 22.14 24.37
N LYS A 16 8.81 21.43 23.26
CA LYS A 16 8.97 21.95 21.88
C LYS A 16 7.68 21.88 21.12
N VAL A 17 7.45 22.88 20.27
CA VAL A 17 6.37 22.90 19.29
C VAL A 17 6.99 22.98 17.90
N ASN A 18 6.56 22.13 17.00
CA ASN A 18 6.95 22.17 15.59
C ASN A 18 5.72 22.33 14.70
N VAL A 19 5.85 23.18 13.70
CA VAL A 19 4.87 23.35 12.62
C VAL A 19 5.58 23.14 11.29
N THR A 20 5.15 22.13 10.54
CA THR A 20 5.68 21.84 9.21
C THR A 20 4.56 21.89 8.19
N SER A 21 4.75 22.67 7.13
CA SER A 21 3.88 22.76 5.97
C SER A 21 4.66 22.42 4.71
N THR A 22 4.24 21.39 4.00
CA THR A 22 4.84 20.96 2.73
C THR A 22 3.83 21.10 1.60
N ALA A 23 4.26 21.66 0.49
CA ALA A 23 3.50 21.68 -0.76
C ALA A 23 4.34 21.08 -1.89
N THR A 24 3.81 20.07 -2.55
CA THR A 24 4.43 19.43 -3.71
C THR A 24 3.51 19.55 -4.91
N TRP A 25 3.99 20.21 -5.95
CA TRP A 25 3.32 20.27 -7.24
C TRP A 25 4.10 19.47 -8.27
N GLY A 26 3.40 18.60 -8.98
CA GLY A 26 3.92 17.82 -10.08
C GLY A 26 3.03 17.89 -11.30
N GLU A 27 3.63 17.86 -12.46
CA GLU A 27 2.93 17.73 -13.74
C GLU A 27 3.58 16.63 -14.56
N THR A 28 2.76 15.79 -15.14
CA THR A 28 3.18 14.72 -16.05
C THR A 28 2.51 14.95 -17.39
N TYR A 29 3.33 15.04 -18.41
CA TYR A 29 2.88 15.13 -19.80
C TYR A 29 3.17 13.79 -20.49
N ILE A 30 2.14 13.16 -21.06
CA ILE A 30 2.25 11.90 -21.78
C ILE A 30 1.83 12.13 -23.23
N SER A 31 2.63 11.69 -24.17
CA SER A 31 2.33 11.70 -25.59
C SER A 31 2.46 10.28 -26.15
N ASN A 32 1.35 9.69 -26.54
CA ASN A 32 1.28 8.36 -27.13
C ASN A 32 0.97 8.49 -28.62
N PHE A 33 1.94 8.16 -29.47
CA PHE A 33 1.77 8.09 -30.91
C PHE A 33 1.69 6.61 -31.34
N ARG A 34 0.70 6.27 -32.20
CA ARG A 34 0.60 4.98 -32.84
C ARG A 34 0.69 5.15 -34.36
N ASN A 35 1.54 4.33 -34.95
CA ASN A 35 1.93 4.46 -36.36
C ASN A 35 0.73 4.28 -37.30
N MET A 36 0.75 5.03 -38.42
CA MET A 36 -0.30 5.02 -39.43
C MET A 36 -0.16 3.90 -40.48
N TYR A 37 1.01 3.25 -40.55
CA TYR A 37 1.30 2.25 -41.59
C TYR A 37 1.24 0.81 -41.07
N TYR A 38 1.47 0.60 -39.78
CA TYR A 38 1.49 -0.72 -39.17
C TYR A 38 0.99 -0.69 -37.71
N GLY A 39 0.64 -1.86 -37.18
CA GLY A 39 0.10 -2.04 -35.84
C GLY A 39 -1.40 -1.79 -35.76
N THR A 40 -1.90 -1.69 -34.52
CA THR A 40 -3.34 -1.65 -34.22
C THR A 40 -4.06 -0.41 -34.75
N SER A 41 -3.36 0.67 -35.00
CA SER A 41 -3.95 1.94 -35.47
C SER A 41 -3.74 2.20 -36.98
N ALA A 42 -3.19 1.24 -37.72
CA ALA A 42 -3.04 1.36 -39.19
C ALA A 42 -4.41 1.54 -39.89
N GLY A 43 -5.44 0.80 -39.44
CA GLY A 43 -6.79 0.91 -39.99
C GLY A 43 -7.49 2.26 -39.76
N THR A 44 -7.01 3.04 -38.80
CA THR A 44 -7.50 4.40 -38.54
C THR A 44 -6.51 5.49 -39.01
N ASN A 45 -5.53 5.11 -39.83
CA ASN A 45 -4.45 5.99 -40.32
C ASN A 45 -3.67 6.65 -39.17
N GLY A 46 -3.32 5.84 -38.14
CA GLY A 46 -2.57 6.29 -36.98
C GLY A 46 -3.41 7.02 -35.92
N SER A 47 -2.84 7.17 -34.74
CA SER A 47 -3.47 7.93 -33.65
C SER A 47 -2.44 8.69 -32.82
N ILE A 48 -2.88 9.78 -32.23
CA ILE A 48 -2.13 10.56 -31.23
C ILE A 48 -2.99 10.81 -30.02
N GLU A 49 -2.42 10.57 -28.84
CA GLU A 49 -3.04 10.88 -27.55
C GLU A 49 -2.10 11.78 -26.75
N LYS A 50 -2.63 12.83 -26.18
CA LYS A 50 -1.93 13.74 -25.29
C LYS A 50 -2.66 13.76 -23.96
N THR A 51 -1.94 13.51 -22.87
CA THR A 51 -2.47 13.57 -21.51
C THR A 51 -1.62 14.51 -20.68
N VAL A 52 -2.28 15.42 -19.97
CA VAL A 52 -1.66 16.28 -18.95
C VAL A 52 -2.30 15.95 -17.61
N GLN A 53 -1.47 15.51 -16.68
CA GLN A 53 -1.89 15.26 -15.30
C GLN A 53 -1.12 16.19 -14.36
N SER A 54 -1.83 17.05 -13.65
CA SER A 54 -1.24 17.88 -12.59
C SER A 54 -1.72 17.43 -11.23
N SER A 55 -0.82 17.44 -10.25
CA SER A 55 -1.11 17.03 -8.87
C SER A 55 -0.52 18.06 -7.90
N LEU A 56 -1.36 18.59 -7.02
CA LEU A 56 -0.94 19.38 -5.88
C LEU A 56 -1.19 18.56 -4.62
N ARG A 57 -0.12 18.31 -3.86
CA ARG A 57 -0.14 17.64 -2.56
C ARG A 57 0.28 18.63 -1.51
N THR A 58 -0.49 18.74 -0.45
CA THR A 58 -0.14 19.56 0.72
C THR A 58 -0.19 18.68 1.96
N ASN A 59 0.80 18.86 2.83
CA ASN A 59 0.84 18.21 4.13
C ASN A 59 1.17 19.24 5.22
N ASN A 60 0.30 19.36 6.20
CA ASN A 60 0.45 20.27 7.33
C ASN A 60 0.47 19.44 8.61
N ILE A 61 1.58 19.53 9.33
CA ILE A 61 1.81 18.79 10.58
C ILE A 61 2.11 19.78 11.68
N GLN A 62 1.43 19.66 12.80
CA GLN A 62 1.68 20.40 14.03
C GLN A 62 1.96 19.37 15.13
N THR A 63 3.08 19.52 15.83
CA THR A 63 3.43 18.64 16.94
C THR A 63 3.84 19.43 18.18
N ILE A 64 3.53 18.86 19.31
CA ILE A 64 4.05 19.25 20.61
C ILE A 64 4.83 18.07 21.20
N THR A 65 6.07 18.28 21.59
CA THR A 65 6.94 17.26 22.14
C THR A 65 7.38 17.67 23.54
N TYR A 66 7.14 16.78 24.50
CA TYR A 66 7.69 16.85 25.84
C TYR A 66 8.77 15.80 25.98
N TYR A 67 9.95 16.17 26.42
CA TYR A 67 11.04 15.24 26.75
C TYR A 67 11.72 15.67 28.05
N ASP A 68 12.00 14.67 28.87
CA ASP A 68 12.69 14.93 30.15
C ASP A 68 13.50 13.70 30.58
N SER A 69 14.52 13.95 31.40
CA SER A 69 15.39 12.92 31.96
C SER A 69 15.56 13.17 33.46
N PHE A 70 15.13 12.23 34.28
CA PHE A 70 15.24 12.31 35.74
C PHE A 70 15.88 11.02 36.28
N GLY A 71 17.11 11.17 36.75
CA GLY A 71 17.93 10.04 37.20
C GLY A 71 18.22 9.06 36.06
N LEU A 72 17.69 7.82 36.16
CA LEU A 72 17.86 6.77 35.13
C LEU A 72 16.67 6.68 34.19
N HIS A 73 15.69 7.56 34.30
CA HIS A 73 14.46 7.56 33.53
C HIS A 73 14.53 8.60 32.43
N ASN A 74 14.21 8.22 31.20
CA ASN A 74 14.01 9.13 30.08
C ASN A 74 12.61 8.94 29.53
N ILE A 75 11.94 10.06 29.29
CA ILE A 75 10.59 10.08 28.71
C ILE A 75 10.54 11.02 27.51
N ASN A 76 9.86 10.60 26.46
CA ASN A 76 9.57 11.42 25.31
C ASN A 76 8.10 11.19 24.93
N VAL A 77 7.31 12.26 24.94
CA VAL A 77 5.89 12.22 24.56
C VAL A 77 5.66 13.24 23.46
N LEU A 78 5.10 12.80 22.36
CA LEU A 78 4.76 13.62 21.22
C LEU A 78 3.26 13.50 20.95
N ALA A 79 2.57 14.63 20.87
CA ALA A 79 1.19 14.71 20.36
C ALA A 79 1.18 15.58 19.12
N GLY A 80 0.30 15.27 18.17
CA GLY A 80 0.25 16.03 16.93
C GLY A 80 -1.06 15.89 16.18
N HIS A 81 -1.19 16.77 15.21
CA HIS A 81 -2.24 16.80 14.20
C HIS A 81 -1.61 16.87 12.81
N GLU A 82 -2.18 16.16 11.87
CA GLU A 82 -1.78 16.16 10.46
C GLU A 82 -3.00 16.35 9.58
N TYR A 83 -2.84 17.21 8.57
CA TYR A 83 -3.81 17.34 7.49
C TYR A 83 -3.12 17.18 6.14
N TYR A 84 -3.46 16.10 5.45
CA TYR A 84 -2.93 15.76 4.14
C TYR A 84 -4.02 15.92 3.08
N ASN A 85 -3.69 16.62 1.99
CA ASN A 85 -4.59 16.84 0.86
C ASN A 85 -3.88 16.56 -0.45
N VAL A 86 -4.58 15.90 -1.37
CA VAL A 86 -4.14 15.70 -2.76
C VAL A 86 -5.26 16.12 -3.70
N LYS A 87 -4.94 17.05 -4.59
CA LYS A 87 -5.81 17.42 -5.70
C LYS A 87 -5.13 17.06 -7.01
N THR A 88 -5.74 16.13 -7.75
CA THR A 88 -5.26 15.71 -9.07
C THR A 88 -6.22 16.17 -10.16
N ARG A 89 -5.68 16.78 -11.20
CA ARG A 89 -6.41 17.14 -12.41
C ARG A 89 -5.86 16.36 -13.59
N ASN A 90 -6.73 15.77 -14.37
CA ASN A 90 -6.40 15.05 -15.59
C ASN A 90 -7.10 15.71 -16.76
N LEU A 91 -6.38 15.88 -17.87
CA LEU A 91 -6.91 16.31 -19.16
C LEU A 91 -6.29 15.41 -20.21
N ALA A 92 -7.11 14.70 -20.97
CA ALA A 92 -6.70 13.83 -22.04
C ALA A 92 -7.47 14.14 -23.32
N ALA A 93 -6.78 14.06 -24.45
CA ALA A 93 -7.41 14.13 -25.76
C ALA A 93 -6.70 13.18 -26.73
N SER A 94 -7.48 12.51 -27.57
CA SER A 94 -6.96 11.62 -28.62
C SER A 94 -7.62 11.89 -29.96
N LYS A 95 -6.84 11.77 -31.02
CA LYS A 95 -7.31 11.93 -32.41
C LYS A 95 -6.73 10.85 -33.29
N ASN A 96 -7.50 10.48 -34.31
CA ASN A 96 -7.12 9.53 -35.37
C ASN A 96 -6.95 10.24 -36.71
N GLY A 97 -6.35 9.56 -37.68
CA GLY A 97 -6.13 10.09 -39.03
C GLY A 97 -5.00 11.08 -39.06
N MET A 98 -3.80 10.61 -38.81
CA MET A 98 -2.56 11.42 -38.81
C MET A 98 -2.23 11.90 -40.22
N PHE A 99 -1.83 13.16 -40.34
CA PHE A 99 -1.35 13.73 -41.59
C PHE A 99 0.06 13.22 -41.94
N SER A 100 0.94 13.10 -40.96
CA SER A 100 2.31 12.63 -41.11
C SER A 100 2.78 11.93 -39.82
N PRO A 101 3.62 10.88 -39.91
CA PRO A 101 4.24 10.28 -38.72
C PRO A 101 5.26 11.21 -38.04
N ASP A 102 5.75 12.21 -38.74
CA ASP A 102 6.78 13.15 -38.24
C ASP A 102 6.18 14.26 -37.38
N ILE A 103 4.86 14.53 -37.50
CA ILE A 103 4.18 15.58 -36.74
C ILE A 103 3.26 14.96 -35.70
N GLN A 104 3.79 14.71 -34.52
CA GLN A 104 3.08 14.04 -33.42
C GLN A 104 2.32 15.05 -32.56
N GLU A 105 1.39 15.79 -33.20
CA GLU A 105 0.53 16.77 -32.55
C GLU A 105 -0.96 16.51 -32.83
N LEU A 106 -1.83 16.85 -31.84
CA LEU A 106 -3.28 16.70 -32.00
C LEU A 106 -3.85 17.48 -33.19
N SER A 107 -3.24 18.63 -33.53
CA SER A 107 -3.61 19.44 -34.68
C SER A 107 -3.31 18.78 -36.02
N ALA A 108 -2.36 17.82 -36.04
CA ALA A 108 -1.98 17.05 -37.23
C ALA A 108 -2.84 15.80 -37.45
N ALA A 109 -3.88 15.58 -36.66
CA ALA A 109 -4.82 14.49 -36.81
C ALA A 109 -6.23 14.99 -37.14
N ALA A 110 -6.94 14.28 -38.03
CA ALA A 110 -8.21 14.75 -38.60
C ALA A 110 -9.40 14.59 -37.68
N THR A 111 -9.56 13.42 -37.05
CA THR A 111 -10.80 13.03 -36.37
C THR A 111 -10.61 12.93 -34.85
N LEU A 112 -11.45 13.65 -34.09
CA LEU A 112 -11.48 13.52 -32.64
C LEU A 112 -11.98 12.12 -32.28
N ALA A 113 -11.17 11.37 -31.53
CA ALA A 113 -11.52 10.04 -31.01
C ALA A 113 -12.09 10.13 -29.59
N ASP A 114 -11.42 10.92 -28.72
CA ASP A 114 -11.88 11.15 -27.33
C ASP A 114 -11.29 12.46 -26.79
N ALA A 115 -12.06 13.09 -25.88
CA ALA A 115 -11.58 14.22 -25.06
C ALA A 115 -12.26 14.14 -23.69
N SER A 116 -11.46 14.09 -22.64
CA SER A 116 -11.98 13.94 -21.28
C SER A 116 -11.16 14.75 -20.27
N SER A 117 -11.81 15.14 -19.19
CA SER A 117 -11.14 15.75 -18.05
C SER A 117 -11.87 15.42 -16.76
N TYR A 118 -11.11 15.28 -15.68
CA TYR A 118 -11.68 15.10 -14.35
C TYR A 118 -10.73 15.66 -13.28
N THR A 119 -11.30 15.92 -12.11
CA THR A 119 -10.54 16.32 -10.93
C THR A 119 -10.93 15.42 -9.77
N THR A 120 -9.92 14.89 -9.06
CA THR A 120 -10.12 14.14 -7.83
C THR A 120 -9.55 14.89 -6.63
N HIS A 121 -10.14 14.64 -5.47
CA HIS A 121 -9.71 15.18 -4.19
C HIS A 121 -9.62 14.04 -3.19
N TYR A 122 -8.46 13.94 -2.54
CA TYR A 122 -8.22 12.99 -1.46
C TYR A 122 -7.68 13.72 -0.24
N ASN A 123 -8.32 13.51 0.91
CA ASN A 123 -7.96 14.15 2.16
C ASN A 123 -7.81 13.10 3.26
N VAL A 124 -6.80 13.27 4.11
CA VAL A 124 -6.66 12.55 5.38
C VAL A 124 -6.41 13.56 6.48
N GLU A 125 -7.13 13.43 7.57
CA GLU A 125 -6.91 14.18 8.80
C GLU A 125 -6.58 13.21 9.92
N GLY A 126 -5.49 13.45 10.66
CA GLY A 126 -4.99 12.55 11.68
C GLY A 126 -4.63 13.25 12.97
N TYR A 127 -5.02 12.66 14.10
CA TYR A 127 -4.59 13.03 15.45
C TYR A 127 -3.78 11.91 16.02
N PHE A 128 -2.59 12.21 16.56
CA PHE A 128 -1.70 11.17 17.03
C PHE A 128 -0.99 11.53 18.34
N LEU A 129 -0.70 10.48 19.10
CA LEU A 129 0.07 10.52 20.35
C LEU A 129 1.11 9.40 20.29
N SER A 130 2.35 9.72 20.62
CA SER A 130 3.44 8.76 20.78
C SER A 130 4.14 9.00 22.12
N ALA A 131 4.39 7.94 22.85
CA ALA A 131 5.16 7.99 24.10
C ALA A 131 6.28 6.94 24.04
N GLN A 132 7.47 7.35 24.41
CA GLN A 132 8.64 6.50 24.55
C GLN A 132 9.20 6.69 25.95
N TYR A 133 9.59 5.58 26.56
CA TYR A 133 10.18 5.54 27.88
C TYR A 133 11.37 4.59 27.87
N ASP A 134 12.45 4.99 28.49
CA ASP A 134 13.54 4.09 28.79
C ASP A 134 13.98 4.21 30.25
N TYR A 135 14.41 3.10 30.81
CA TYR A 135 15.02 3.02 32.12
C TYR A 135 16.45 2.53 31.99
N ASN A 136 17.41 3.39 32.41
CA ASN A 136 18.83 3.11 32.43
C ASN A 136 19.43 2.66 31.08
N GLY A 137 18.78 3.01 29.98
CA GLY A 137 19.15 2.54 28.66
C GLY A 137 19.12 1.01 28.51
N LYS A 138 18.36 0.30 29.35
CA LYS A 138 18.21 -1.17 29.37
C LYS A 138 16.82 -1.62 28.97
N TYR A 139 15.81 -1.00 29.57
CA TYR A 139 14.40 -1.36 29.37
C TYR A 139 13.72 -0.23 28.64
N TYR A 140 13.06 -0.56 27.55
CA TYR A 140 12.39 0.40 26.69
C TYR A 140 10.91 0.04 26.57
N GLY A 141 10.07 1.05 26.67
CA GLY A 141 8.65 0.96 26.38
C GLY A 141 8.26 1.99 25.33
N SER A 142 7.35 1.63 24.43
CA SER A 142 6.76 2.56 23.48
C SER A 142 5.26 2.36 23.40
N PHE A 143 4.55 3.45 23.22
CA PHE A 143 3.12 3.46 22.95
C PHE A 143 2.85 4.46 21.83
N SER A 144 1.99 4.10 20.89
CA SER A 144 1.45 5.04 19.92
C SER A 144 -0.05 4.84 19.77
N TYR A 145 -0.74 5.94 19.55
CA TYR A 145 -2.15 5.98 19.19
C TYR A 145 -2.34 6.99 18.07
N ARG A 146 -3.13 6.61 17.05
CA ARG A 146 -3.48 7.49 15.95
C ARG A 146 -4.95 7.29 15.57
N ARG A 147 -5.64 8.40 15.35
CA ARG A 147 -6.99 8.43 14.82
C ARG A 147 -6.97 9.17 13.50
N ASP A 148 -7.28 8.48 12.41
CA ASP A 148 -7.26 9.01 11.05
C ASP A 148 -8.66 9.00 10.45
N GLY A 149 -8.99 10.10 9.76
CA GLY A 149 -10.20 10.23 8.95
C GLY A 149 -9.82 10.33 7.46
N SER A 150 -10.37 9.44 6.62
CA SER A 150 -10.14 9.44 5.18
C SER A 150 -11.39 9.82 4.40
N SER A 151 -11.22 10.68 3.39
CA SER A 151 -12.30 11.08 2.47
C SER A 151 -12.72 9.96 1.50
N ARG A 152 -12.05 8.82 1.50
CA ARG A 152 -12.40 7.64 0.69
C ARG A 152 -13.55 6.84 1.25
N PHE A 153 -13.93 7.10 2.50
CA PHE A 153 -15.02 6.44 3.19
C PHE A 153 -16.22 7.36 3.36
N ALA A 154 -17.42 6.78 3.45
CA ALA A 154 -18.66 7.50 3.66
C ALA A 154 -18.71 8.24 5.01
N PRO A 155 -19.48 9.31 5.14
CA PRO A 155 -19.77 9.91 6.45
C PRO A 155 -20.23 8.85 7.47
N GLY A 156 -19.62 8.85 8.64
CA GLY A 156 -19.84 7.84 9.68
C GLY A 156 -18.83 6.68 9.67
N HIS A 157 -18.17 6.39 8.54
CA HIS A 157 -17.15 5.34 8.39
C HIS A 157 -15.74 5.88 8.14
N GLN A 158 -15.58 7.20 8.11
CA GLN A 158 -14.31 7.86 7.75
C GLN A 158 -13.18 7.62 8.76
N TRP A 159 -13.52 7.47 10.04
CA TRP A 159 -12.54 7.48 11.12
C TRP A 159 -12.13 6.09 11.58
N GLY A 160 -10.81 5.82 11.52
CA GLY A 160 -10.16 4.64 12.09
C GLY A 160 -9.34 4.99 13.33
N ASN A 161 -9.21 4.05 14.27
CA ASN A 161 -8.37 4.18 15.45
C ASN A 161 -7.28 3.10 15.39
N PHE A 162 -6.03 3.53 15.51
CA PHE A 162 -4.85 2.67 15.38
C PHE A 162 -3.96 2.88 16.60
N TRP A 163 -3.35 1.81 17.07
CA TRP A 163 -2.50 1.86 18.24
C TRP A 163 -1.37 0.85 18.14
N SER A 164 -0.27 1.11 18.84
CA SER A 164 0.77 0.12 19.03
C SER A 164 1.39 0.23 20.42
N VAL A 165 1.85 -0.91 20.94
CA VAL A 165 2.65 -1.01 22.15
C VAL A 165 3.88 -1.83 21.81
N GLY A 166 5.04 -1.36 22.24
CA GLY A 166 6.31 -2.03 22.08
C GLY A 166 7.10 -2.07 23.37
N ALA A 167 7.89 -3.12 23.53
CA ALA A 167 8.87 -3.24 24.61
C ALA A 167 10.18 -3.76 24.04
N ALA A 168 11.31 -3.29 24.58
CA ALA A 168 12.61 -3.85 24.26
C ALA A 168 13.47 -3.94 25.52
N TRP A 169 14.32 -4.96 25.55
CA TRP A 169 15.24 -5.24 26.65
C TRP A 169 16.64 -5.50 26.11
N ILE A 170 17.59 -4.70 26.56
CA ILE A 170 19.00 -4.87 26.22
C ILE A 170 19.63 -5.83 27.26
N LEU A 171 19.58 -7.12 26.96
CA LEU A 171 20.11 -8.19 27.79
C LEU A 171 21.61 -8.06 28.05
N SER A 172 22.36 -7.57 27.04
CA SER A 172 23.82 -7.39 27.17
C SER A 172 24.24 -6.38 28.25
N LYS A 173 23.31 -5.52 28.70
CA LYS A 173 23.55 -4.57 29.83
C LYS A 173 23.24 -5.17 31.20
N GLU A 174 22.83 -6.43 31.27
CA GLU A 174 22.51 -7.08 32.53
C GLU A 174 23.74 -7.67 33.22
N ASN A 175 23.72 -7.69 34.56
CA ASN A 175 24.84 -8.16 35.40
C ASN A 175 25.18 -9.63 35.10
N PHE A 176 24.23 -10.48 34.75
CA PHE A 176 24.48 -11.88 34.45
C PHE A 176 25.20 -12.10 33.11
N LEU A 177 25.23 -11.09 32.21
CA LEU A 177 26.01 -11.09 30.96
C LEU A 177 27.29 -10.21 31.04
N ALA A 178 27.57 -9.53 32.15
CA ALA A 178 28.70 -8.61 32.29
C ALA A 178 30.05 -9.25 31.98
N ASN A 179 30.19 -10.55 32.21
CA ASN A 179 31.41 -11.32 31.93
C ASN A 179 31.49 -11.88 30.49
N ALA A 180 30.42 -11.77 29.71
CA ALA A 180 30.36 -12.30 28.35
C ALA A 180 30.92 -11.26 27.34
N LYS A 181 32.23 -11.01 27.38
CA LYS A 181 32.92 -9.98 26.58
C LYS A 181 32.82 -10.15 25.07
N TRP A 182 32.28 -11.27 24.60
CA TRP A 182 32.03 -11.54 23.20
C TRP A 182 30.64 -11.04 22.71
N ILE A 183 29.78 -10.68 23.67
CA ILE A 183 28.46 -10.10 23.38
C ILE A 183 28.59 -8.57 23.45
N ASP A 184 28.45 -7.90 22.31
CA ASP A 184 28.45 -6.43 22.28
C ASP A 184 27.05 -5.90 22.52
N MET A 185 26.06 -6.49 21.84
CA MET A 185 24.65 -6.16 22.01
C MET A 185 23.80 -7.43 21.86
N LEU A 186 22.90 -7.61 22.79
CA LEU A 186 21.80 -8.55 22.69
C LEU A 186 20.53 -7.86 23.15
N LYS A 187 19.60 -7.62 22.21
CA LYS A 187 18.36 -6.89 22.42
C LYS A 187 17.18 -7.77 22.01
N LEU A 188 16.28 -7.99 22.93
CA LEU A 188 14.96 -8.52 22.64
C LEU A 188 13.99 -7.37 22.41
N LYS A 189 13.14 -7.49 21.40
CA LYS A 189 12.06 -6.54 21.11
C LYS A 189 10.77 -7.29 20.83
N ALA A 190 9.66 -6.73 21.28
CA ALA A 190 8.33 -7.23 20.99
C ALA A 190 7.40 -6.03 20.78
N SER A 191 6.53 -6.10 19.81
CA SER A 191 5.52 -5.08 19.57
C SER A 191 4.22 -5.69 19.07
N ILE A 192 3.13 -5.05 19.47
CA ILE A 192 1.77 -5.39 19.04
C ILE A 192 1.06 -4.09 18.67
N GLY A 193 0.30 -4.09 17.57
CA GLY A 193 -0.41 -2.89 17.15
C GLY A 193 -1.32 -3.11 15.96
N GLN A 194 -2.09 -2.08 15.66
CA GLN A 194 -2.99 -2.01 14.52
C GLN A 194 -2.53 -0.92 13.58
N GLN A 195 -2.68 -1.17 12.28
CA GLN A 195 -2.42 -0.20 11.21
C GLN A 195 -3.64 -0.15 10.30
N GLY A 196 -3.99 1.05 9.85
CA GLY A 196 -5.04 1.26 8.89
C GLY A 196 -4.54 1.21 7.46
N ASN A 197 -5.44 0.84 6.55
CA ASN A 197 -5.23 0.94 5.11
C ASN A 197 -6.53 1.44 4.47
N ASP A 198 -6.43 2.50 3.67
CA ASP A 198 -7.54 3.07 2.88
C ASP A 198 -7.24 3.02 1.37
N LEU A 199 -6.39 2.10 0.93
CA LEU A 199 -5.93 1.99 -0.45
C LEU A 199 -7.05 1.47 -1.37
N ILE A 200 -8.06 2.31 -1.58
CA ILE A 200 -9.12 2.17 -2.58
C ILE A 200 -9.17 3.43 -3.46
N GLY A 201 -9.94 3.39 -4.54
CA GLY A 201 -10.20 4.58 -5.33
C GLY A 201 -11.05 5.62 -4.59
N ASP A 202 -10.96 6.85 -5.02
CA ASP A 202 -11.76 7.94 -4.46
C ASP A 202 -13.23 7.77 -4.84
N TYR A 203 -14.14 8.10 -3.89
CA TYR A 203 -15.61 8.09 -4.09
C TYR A 203 -16.27 6.70 -4.22
N TYR A 204 -15.59 5.58 -3.99
CA TYR A 204 -16.18 4.24 -4.12
C TYR A 204 -17.24 3.89 -3.06
N TYR A 205 -17.47 4.76 -2.10
CA TYR A 205 -18.61 4.66 -1.19
C TYR A 205 -19.94 5.12 -1.80
N THR A 206 -19.93 5.75 -2.98
CA THR A 206 -21.12 6.22 -3.71
C THR A 206 -21.17 5.61 -5.12
N ASP A 207 -22.35 5.54 -5.70
CA ASP A 207 -22.56 5.08 -7.07
C ASP A 207 -21.83 5.97 -8.06
N LEU A 208 -21.05 5.35 -8.95
CA LEU A 208 -20.31 6.05 -10.00
C LEU A 208 -20.89 5.73 -11.36
N TYR A 209 -20.99 6.76 -12.19
CA TYR A 209 -21.49 6.67 -13.56
C TYR A 209 -20.41 7.08 -14.55
N SER A 210 -20.32 6.34 -15.65
CA SER A 210 -19.52 6.72 -16.81
C SER A 210 -20.38 7.51 -17.79
N LEU A 211 -19.87 8.67 -18.19
CA LEU A 211 -20.50 9.49 -19.22
C LEU A 211 -19.91 9.14 -20.58
N SER A 212 -20.77 8.92 -21.57
CA SER A 212 -20.38 8.69 -22.95
C SER A 212 -21.22 9.51 -23.91
N LYS A 213 -20.59 9.95 -25.00
CA LYS A 213 -21.25 10.71 -26.06
C LYS A 213 -22.17 9.77 -26.85
N VAL A 214 -23.42 10.17 -27.03
CA VAL A 214 -24.39 9.48 -27.88
C VAL A 214 -24.41 10.12 -29.28
N ASP A 215 -24.51 11.45 -29.33
CA ASP A 215 -24.46 12.25 -30.55
C ASP A 215 -23.81 13.62 -30.26
N GLU A 216 -23.87 14.56 -31.20
CA GLU A 216 -23.25 15.88 -31.05
C GLU A 216 -23.84 16.74 -29.91
N LYS A 217 -25.03 16.44 -29.42
CA LYS A 217 -25.78 17.26 -28.44
C LYS A 217 -26.17 16.47 -27.21
N SER A 218 -26.02 15.14 -27.20
CA SER A 218 -26.50 14.29 -26.10
C SER A 218 -25.40 13.40 -25.53
N MET A 219 -25.48 13.20 -24.22
CA MET A 219 -24.63 12.32 -23.43
C MET A 219 -25.50 11.27 -22.76
N SER A 220 -24.99 10.05 -22.65
CA SER A 220 -25.55 8.99 -21.81
C SER A 220 -24.74 8.81 -20.55
N ALA A 221 -25.42 8.46 -19.46
CA ALA A 221 -24.80 8.01 -18.23
C ALA A 221 -25.06 6.52 -18.07
N SER A 222 -24.01 5.73 -18.01
CA SER A 222 -24.08 4.29 -17.71
C SER A 222 -23.57 4.02 -16.30
N PHE A 223 -24.25 3.14 -15.59
CA PHE A 223 -23.86 2.72 -14.25
C PHE A 223 -22.53 1.98 -14.32
N ALA A 224 -21.50 2.46 -13.64
CA ALA A 224 -20.14 1.93 -13.76
C ALA A 224 -19.73 1.10 -12.55
N ILE A 225 -19.91 1.63 -11.34
CA ILE A 225 -19.50 1.02 -10.08
C ILE A 225 -20.60 1.23 -9.05
N GLN A 226 -21.00 0.13 -8.39
CA GLN A 226 -21.91 0.21 -7.26
C GLN A 226 -21.18 0.73 -6.03
N GLY A 227 -21.69 1.78 -5.40
CA GLY A 227 -21.18 2.32 -4.16
C GLY A 227 -21.37 1.36 -2.99
N ASN A 228 -20.44 1.37 -2.06
CA ASN A 228 -20.55 0.67 -0.80
C ASN A 228 -20.28 1.64 0.37
N PRO A 229 -21.34 2.18 1.02
CA PRO A 229 -21.17 3.14 2.11
C PRO A 229 -20.56 2.52 3.38
N ASP A 230 -20.61 1.19 3.53
CA ASP A 230 -20.11 0.46 4.71
C ASP A 230 -18.61 0.14 4.64
N ILE A 231 -17.93 0.60 3.58
CA ILE A 231 -16.50 0.37 3.40
C ILE A 231 -15.69 1.09 4.50
N THR A 232 -14.73 0.40 5.11
CA THR A 232 -13.95 0.87 6.25
C THR A 232 -12.49 0.41 6.21
N TRP A 233 -11.72 0.76 7.24
CA TRP A 233 -10.29 0.53 7.37
C TRP A 233 -9.91 -0.95 7.55
N GLU A 234 -8.72 -1.30 7.12
CA GLU A 234 -8.07 -2.62 7.28
C GLU A 234 -7.00 -2.60 8.39
N THR A 235 -6.76 -3.68 9.17
CA THR A 235 -5.85 -3.69 10.35
C THR A 235 -4.86 -4.88 10.48
N ASN A 236 -3.69 -4.70 11.16
CA ASN A 236 -2.51 -5.61 11.18
C ASN A 236 -1.65 -5.68 12.50
N LEU A 237 -0.78 -6.74 12.72
CA LEU A 237 0.01 -7.03 13.96
C LEU A 237 1.42 -7.70 13.77
N ASN A 238 2.52 -7.35 14.56
CA ASN A 238 3.94 -7.82 14.42
C ASN A 238 4.82 -8.05 15.70
N VAL A 239 5.99 -8.83 15.64
CA VAL A 239 7.00 -9.12 16.72
C VAL A 239 8.45 -9.43 16.22
N GLY A 240 9.58 -9.06 16.94
CA GLY A 240 10.97 -9.32 16.50
C GLY A 240 12.16 -9.21 17.51
N VAL A 241 13.41 -9.57 17.12
CA VAL A 241 14.66 -9.66 17.93
C VAL A 241 15.89 -9.13 17.18
N GLU A 242 16.88 -8.49 17.88
CA GLU A 242 18.14 -7.98 17.29
C GLU A 242 19.37 -8.38 18.12
N PHE A 243 20.54 -8.60 17.47
CA PHE A 243 21.80 -8.96 18.15
C PHE A 243 23.06 -8.45 17.45
N SER A 244 24.18 -8.35 18.22
CA SER A 244 25.54 -8.08 17.73
C SER A 244 26.57 -8.73 18.68
N PHE A 245 27.56 -9.41 18.11
CA PHE A 245 28.57 -10.20 18.82
C PHE A 245 29.98 -9.94 18.29
N TRP A 246 30.99 -10.25 19.14
CA TRP A 246 32.41 -10.22 18.82
C TRP A 246 32.90 -8.88 18.25
N ARG A 247 32.61 -7.77 18.97
CA ARG A 247 32.99 -6.41 18.59
C ARG A 247 32.46 -6.00 17.22
N GLY A 248 31.20 -6.36 16.96
CA GLY A 248 30.53 -6.05 15.71
C GLY A 248 30.92 -6.97 14.55
N ARG A 249 31.78 -7.98 14.75
CA ARG A 249 32.16 -8.91 13.68
C ARG A 249 31.01 -9.78 13.18
N LEU A 250 30.09 -10.12 14.05
CA LEU A 250 28.82 -10.73 13.69
C LEU A 250 27.69 -9.90 14.21
N SER A 251 26.86 -9.38 13.34
CA SER A 251 25.66 -8.64 13.70
C SER A 251 24.46 -9.11 12.86
N GLY A 252 23.27 -8.92 13.37
CA GLY A 252 22.07 -9.26 12.63
C GLY A 252 20.80 -9.14 13.44
N GLY A 253 19.71 -9.56 12.83
CA GLY A 253 18.40 -9.61 13.45
C GLY A 253 17.61 -10.83 12.98
N ILE A 254 16.73 -11.29 13.84
CA ILE A 254 15.73 -12.30 13.53
C ILE A 254 14.38 -11.68 13.90
N ASP A 255 13.53 -11.51 12.92
CA ASP A 255 12.16 -11.03 13.10
C ASP A 255 11.17 -12.15 12.77
N VAL A 256 10.28 -12.43 13.70
CA VAL A 256 9.16 -13.36 13.52
C VAL A 256 7.88 -12.57 13.61
N TYR A 257 7.04 -12.65 12.60
CA TYR A 257 5.82 -11.87 12.56
C TYR A 257 4.59 -12.72 12.23
N ARG A 258 3.48 -12.26 12.74
CA ARG A 258 2.15 -12.74 12.39
C ARG A 258 1.22 -11.56 12.22
N LYS A 259 0.91 -11.25 10.95
CA LYS A 259 0.05 -10.15 10.55
C LYS A 259 -1.32 -10.72 10.19
N LYS A 260 -2.37 -10.28 10.89
CA LYS A 260 -3.75 -10.56 10.53
C LYS A 260 -4.34 -9.29 9.93
N THR A 261 -4.76 -9.35 8.68
CA THR A 261 -5.54 -8.30 8.03
C THR A 261 -6.99 -8.67 8.14
N THR A 262 -7.78 -7.84 8.80
CA THR A 262 -9.25 -7.97 8.88
C THR A 262 -9.89 -6.93 7.98
N ASP A 263 -11.12 -7.21 7.59
CA ASP A 263 -11.89 -6.29 6.76
C ASP A 263 -11.15 -5.89 5.46
N LEU A 264 -10.50 -6.89 4.83
CA LEU A 264 -9.69 -6.70 3.62
C LEU A 264 -10.50 -5.99 2.54
N LEU A 265 -9.98 -4.86 2.07
CA LEU A 265 -10.54 -4.09 0.97
C LEU A 265 -10.34 -4.86 -0.34
N PHE A 266 -11.41 -5.32 -0.93
CA PHE A 266 -11.40 -6.19 -2.09
C PHE A 266 -12.44 -5.78 -3.13
N TRP A 267 -12.10 -5.97 -4.43
CA TRP A 267 -13.05 -5.79 -5.53
C TRP A 267 -13.94 -7.03 -5.65
N LEU A 268 -15.24 -6.81 -5.67
CA LEU A 268 -16.25 -7.83 -5.95
C LEU A 268 -16.79 -7.65 -7.35
N SER A 269 -16.54 -8.60 -8.24
CA SER A 269 -17.24 -8.68 -9.51
C SER A 269 -18.70 -9.07 -9.26
N LEU A 270 -19.62 -8.33 -9.87
CA LEU A 270 -21.05 -8.61 -9.82
C LEU A 270 -21.52 -9.21 -11.14
N PRO A 271 -22.61 -9.99 -11.14
CA PRO A 271 -23.21 -10.48 -12.37
C PRO A 271 -23.65 -9.31 -13.28
N GLU A 272 -23.49 -9.46 -14.58
CA GLU A 272 -23.88 -8.43 -15.58
C GLU A 272 -25.36 -8.02 -15.49
N SER A 273 -26.22 -8.90 -14.96
CA SER A 273 -27.64 -8.62 -14.72
C SER A 273 -27.89 -7.50 -13.71
N VAL A 274 -26.88 -7.14 -12.88
CA VAL A 274 -26.94 -6.02 -11.94
C VAL A 274 -26.72 -4.67 -12.64
N GLY A 275 -26.19 -4.70 -13.89
CA GLY A 275 -25.94 -3.49 -14.69
C GLY A 275 -24.64 -2.77 -14.34
N THR A 276 -23.80 -3.34 -13.47
CA THR A 276 -22.47 -2.81 -13.10
C THR A 276 -21.45 -3.93 -13.05
N ARG A 277 -20.18 -3.59 -13.22
CA ARG A 277 -19.07 -4.56 -13.19
C ARG A 277 -18.74 -5.08 -11.80
N GLY A 278 -19.01 -4.29 -10.75
CA GLY A 278 -18.66 -4.68 -9.39
C GLY A 278 -18.70 -3.54 -8.39
N MET A 279 -18.27 -3.85 -7.18
CA MET A 279 -18.17 -2.93 -6.04
C MET A 279 -16.94 -3.24 -5.19
N TYR A 280 -16.45 -2.28 -4.43
CA TYR A 280 -15.50 -2.55 -3.35
C TYR A 280 -16.22 -2.94 -2.05
N GLY A 281 -15.61 -3.81 -1.27
CA GLY A 281 -16.14 -4.21 0.03
C GLY A 281 -15.04 -4.71 0.96
N ASN A 282 -15.32 -4.72 2.25
CA ASN A 282 -14.50 -5.37 3.27
C ASN A 282 -14.87 -6.85 3.31
N LEU A 283 -14.05 -7.71 2.70
CA LEU A 283 -14.49 -9.04 2.28
C LEU A 283 -13.52 -10.14 2.72
N GLY A 284 -13.47 -10.37 4.00
CA GLY A 284 -12.72 -11.46 4.55
C GLY A 284 -11.44 -11.06 5.25
N ASP A 285 -10.82 -12.07 5.82
CA ASP A 285 -9.60 -11.93 6.59
C ASP A 285 -8.48 -12.76 5.98
N ILE A 286 -7.27 -12.26 6.04
CA ILE A 286 -6.06 -13.00 5.70
C ILE A 286 -5.06 -12.96 6.85
N ARG A 287 -4.16 -13.95 6.87
CA ARG A 287 -3.04 -14.01 7.80
C ARG A 287 -1.75 -14.20 7.03
N ASN A 288 -0.81 -13.29 7.25
CA ASN A 288 0.58 -13.43 6.85
C ASN A 288 1.41 -13.80 8.07
N SER A 289 2.24 -14.82 7.97
CA SER A 289 3.19 -15.20 9.02
C SER A 289 4.54 -15.46 8.38
N GLY A 290 5.61 -14.97 8.99
CA GLY A 290 6.93 -15.14 8.42
C GLY A 290 8.05 -15.00 9.43
N ILE A 291 9.23 -15.35 8.95
CA ILE A 291 10.51 -15.15 9.62
C ILE A 291 11.44 -14.44 8.66
N GLU A 292 12.11 -13.43 9.16
CA GLU A 292 13.13 -12.67 8.44
C GLU A 292 14.42 -12.72 9.24
N ILE A 293 15.52 -13.03 8.57
CA ILE A 293 16.85 -13.12 9.17
C ILE A 293 17.78 -12.26 8.34
N ASN A 294 18.45 -11.32 8.99
CA ASN A 294 19.55 -10.57 8.42
C ASN A 294 20.82 -10.88 9.22
N LEU A 295 21.92 -11.13 8.53
CA LEU A 295 23.21 -11.44 9.12
C LEU A 295 24.30 -10.69 8.37
N THR A 296 25.23 -10.10 9.11
CA THR A 296 26.44 -9.49 8.58
C THR A 296 27.64 -10.00 9.37
N GLY A 297 28.59 -10.62 8.68
CA GLY A 297 29.82 -11.12 9.24
C GLY A 297 31.05 -10.45 8.64
N THR A 298 31.88 -9.81 9.46
CA THR A 298 33.18 -9.28 9.04
C THR A 298 34.25 -10.37 9.20
N LEU A 299 34.67 -10.93 8.07
CA LEU A 299 35.60 -12.04 8.00
C LEU A 299 37.07 -11.60 8.17
N ILE A 300 37.41 -10.49 7.50
CA ILE A 300 38.76 -9.92 7.58
C ILE A 300 38.59 -8.43 7.93
N GLN A 301 39.33 -8.00 8.93
CA GLN A 301 39.44 -6.61 9.29
C GLN A 301 40.89 -6.29 9.69
N THR A 302 41.58 -5.61 8.80
CA THR A 302 42.93 -5.14 8.95
C THR A 302 43.01 -3.65 8.65
N LYS A 303 44.20 -3.05 8.81
CA LYS A 303 44.41 -1.66 8.45
C LYS A 303 44.25 -1.36 6.94
N THR A 304 44.38 -2.37 6.11
CA THR A 304 44.41 -2.24 4.64
C THR A 304 43.31 -3.02 3.93
N VAL A 305 42.71 -4.00 4.59
CA VAL A 305 41.63 -4.83 4.02
C VAL A 305 40.49 -4.97 5.03
N ASP A 306 39.32 -4.66 4.59
CA ASP A 306 38.05 -4.95 5.29
C ASP A 306 37.18 -5.79 4.35
N TRP A 307 36.77 -6.97 4.80
CA TRP A 307 35.93 -7.88 4.03
C TRP A 307 34.80 -8.39 4.90
N SER A 308 33.57 -8.06 4.50
CA SER A 308 32.35 -8.49 5.16
C SER A 308 31.42 -9.20 4.16
N ILE A 309 30.60 -10.12 4.69
CA ILE A 309 29.53 -10.81 3.97
C ILE A 309 28.21 -10.51 4.67
N SER A 310 27.22 -10.07 3.91
CA SER A 310 25.84 -9.90 4.40
C SER A 310 24.91 -10.88 3.68
N ALA A 311 24.01 -11.49 4.43
CA ALA A 311 23.00 -12.41 3.95
C ALA A 311 21.63 -12.06 4.52
N ASN A 312 20.60 -12.07 3.67
CA ASN A 312 19.21 -11.90 4.06
C ASN A 312 18.43 -13.14 3.65
N LEU A 313 17.62 -13.66 4.56
CA LEU A 313 16.71 -14.77 4.33
C LEU A 313 15.31 -14.37 4.82
N ALA A 314 14.30 -14.57 3.98
CA ALA A 314 12.91 -14.36 4.36
C ALA A 314 12.07 -15.57 3.94
N HIS A 315 11.18 -16.00 4.83
CA HIS A 315 10.15 -16.98 4.53
C HIS A 315 8.79 -16.42 4.99
N ASN A 316 7.81 -16.47 4.10
CA ASN A 316 6.49 -15.90 4.34
C ASN A 316 5.43 -16.91 3.89
N SER A 317 4.33 -17.01 4.65
CA SER A 317 3.17 -17.83 4.36
C SER A 317 1.89 -17.01 4.56
N THR A 318 1.10 -16.91 3.50
CA THR A 318 -0.21 -16.25 3.51
C THR A 318 -1.32 -17.28 3.54
N LYS A 319 -2.33 -17.08 4.39
CA LYS A 319 -3.54 -17.92 4.45
C LYS A 319 -4.78 -17.05 4.52
N ILE A 320 -5.79 -17.46 3.77
CA ILE A 320 -7.14 -16.90 3.85
C ILE A 320 -7.82 -17.47 5.10
N LEU A 321 -8.35 -16.61 5.95
CA LEU A 321 -9.04 -17.01 7.19
C LEU A 321 -10.56 -17.00 7.05
N SER A 322 -11.09 -16.04 6.29
CA SER A 322 -12.52 -15.92 6.01
C SER A 322 -12.75 -15.38 4.60
N LEU A 323 -13.88 -15.71 4.02
CA LEU A 323 -14.34 -15.26 2.72
C LEU A 323 -15.85 -14.95 2.78
N PRO A 324 -16.36 -14.06 1.92
CA PRO A 324 -17.78 -13.72 1.91
C PRO A 324 -18.63 -14.94 1.51
N ALA A 325 -19.57 -15.33 2.36
CA ALA A 325 -20.42 -16.51 2.14
C ALA A 325 -21.22 -16.44 0.84
N SER A 326 -21.60 -15.22 0.42
CA SER A 326 -22.35 -14.98 -0.84
C SER A 326 -21.60 -15.34 -2.11
N LYS A 327 -20.26 -15.48 -2.05
CA LYS A 327 -19.42 -15.82 -3.22
C LYS A 327 -19.01 -17.29 -3.24
N LEU A 328 -19.18 -18.01 -2.13
CA LEU A 328 -18.70 -19.39 -2.04
C LEU A 328 -19.49 -20.32 -2.94
N THR A 329 -18.77 -21.02 -3.80
CA THR A 329 -19.28 -22.08 -4.66
C THR A 329 -18.60 -23.41 -4.35
N LYS A 330 -19.27 -24.52 -4.64
CA LYS A 330 -18.70 -25.85 -4.48
C LYS A 330 -18.30 -26.39 -5.84
N THR A 331 -17.04 -26.74 -5.99
CA THR A 331 -16.55 -27.39 -7.21
C THR A 331 -17.06 -28.83 -7.32
N ALA A 332 -16.95 -29.43 -8.50
CA ALA A 332 -17.25 -30.85 -8.71
C ALA A 332 -16.39 -31.77 -7.83
N SER A 333 -15.16 -31.37 -7.47
CA SER A 333 -14.27 -32.07 -6.53
C SER A 333 -14.59 -31.84 -5.05
N GLY A 334 -15.64 -31.05 -4.75
CA GLY A 334 -16.10 -30.79 -3.38
C GLY A 334 -15.38 -29.64 -2.67
N LYS A 335 -14.44 -28.93 -3.28
CA LYS A 335 -13.79 -27.75 -2.71
C LYS A 335 -14.78 -26.59 -2.63
N ILE A 336 -14.75 -25.85 -1.51
CA ILE A 336 -15.58 -24.66 -1.28
C ILE A 336 -14.70 -23.42 -1.40
N GLY A 337 -15.05 -22.54 -2.31
CA GLY A 337 -14.30 -21.33 -2.60
C GLY A 337 -14.94 -20.56 -3.73
N PHE A 338 -14.22 -19.61 -4.33
CA PHE A 338 -14.65 -18.95 -5.55
C PHE A 338 -13.46 -18.65 -6.46
N GLN A 339 -13.78 -18.55 -7.75
CA GLN A 339 -12.82 -18.13 -8.75
C GLN A 339 -12.99 -16.64 -9.04
N GLU A 340 -11.89 -15.90 -9.06
CA GLU A 340 -11.85 -14.50 -9.46
C GLU A 340 -10.64 -14.28 -10.37
N ALA A 341 -10.80 -13.43 -11.35
CA ALA A 341 -9.71 -13.04 -12.26
C ALA A 341 -9.35 -11.56 -12.02
N PRO A 342 -8.50 -11.26 -11.02
CA PRO A 342 -8.09 -9.89 -10.73
C PRO A 342 -7.26 -9.28 -11.87
N THR A 343 -6.75 -10.12 -12.78
CA THR A 343 -6.09 -9.72 -14.02
C THR A 343 -6.72 -10.45 -15.20
N GLN A 344 -6.62 -9.91 -16.41
CA GLN A 344 -7.16 -10.53 -17.63
C GLN A 344 -6.53 -11.89 -18.00
N PHE A 345 -5.44 -12.28 -17.33
CA PHE A 345 -4.58 -13.36 -17.81
C PHE A 345 -4.65 -14.64 -16.97
N VAL A 346 -4.86 -14.53 -15.63
CA VAL A 346 -4.83 -15.70 -14.75
C VAL A 346 -5.96 -15.65 -13.73
N PRO A 347 -6.93 -16.59 -13.77
CA PRO A 347 -7.88 -16.75 -12.69
C PRO A 347 -7.22 -17.37 -11.45
N TYR A 348 -7.63 -16.91 -10.28
CA TYR A 348 -7.22 -17.44 -8.98
C TYR A 348 -8.38 -18.16 -8.31
N TRP A 349 -8.05 -19.20 -7.55
CA TRP A 349 -8.99 -19.89 -6.67
C TRP A 349 -8.77 -19.48 -5.24
N TYR A 350 -9.79 -18.95 -4.61
CA TYR A 350 -9.80 -18.54 -3.22
C TYR A 350 -10.59 -19.51 -2.38
N GLU A 351 -9.92 -20.10 -1.37
CA GLU A 351 -10.54 -21.00 -0.40
C GLU A 351 -10.01 -20.72 1.01
N VAL A 352 -10.85 -20.94 2.04
CA VAL A 352 -10.43 -20.78 3.44
C VAL A 352 -9.32 -21.77 3.76
N GLY A 353 -8.22 -21.29 4.36
CA GLY A 353 -7.02 -22.07 4.64
C GLY A 353 -6.01 -22.11 3.49
N GLY A 354 -6.42 -21.74 2.29
CA GLY A 354 -5.56 -21.65 1.11
C GLY A 354 -4.71 -20.37 1.05
N PRO A 355 -3.73 -20.31 0.14
CA PRO A 355 -2.93 -19.11 -0.12
C PRO A 355 -3.75 -18.06 -0.89
N LEU A 356 -3.32 -16.79 -0.82
CA LEU A 356 -3.98 -15.68 -1.52
C LEU A 356 -3.82 -15.76 -3.04
N TYR A 357 -2.71 -16.31 -3.53
CA TYR A 357 -2.39 -16.41 -4.95
C TYR A 357 -2.31 -17.89 -5.35
N ASN A 358 -3.46 -18.51 -5.58
CA ASN A 358 -3.56 -19.90 -6.03
C ASN A 358 -4.08 -19.91 -7.47
N ALA A 359 -3.19 -19.98 -8.45
CA ALA A 359 -3.57 -19.98 -9.86
C ALA A 359 -4.46 -21.19 -10.16
N TYR A 360 -5.60 -20.94 -10.77
CA TYR A 360 -6.57 -21.95 -11.15
C TYR A 360 -6.61 -22.07 -12.68
N LEU A 361 -5.80 -22.98 -13.20
CA LEU A 361 -5.60 -23.15 -14.63
C LEU A 361 -6.07 -24.52 -15.07
N PRO A 362 -6.59 -24.65 -16.32
CA PRO A 362 -6.82 -25.95 -16.94
C PRO A 362 -5.49 -26.73 -17.04
N VAL A 363 -5.50 -27.98 -16.65
CA VAL A 363 -4.35 -28.86 -16.80
C VAL A 363 -4.31 -29.40 -18.22
N TYR A 364 -3.24 -29.14 -18.94
CA TYR A 364 -3.06 -29.61 -20.31
C TYR A 364 -3.00 -31.15 -20.36
N ALA A 365 -3.81 -31.75 -21.23
CA ALA A 365 -3.96 -33.21 -21.37
C ALA A 365 -3.37 -33.75 -22.67
N GLY A 366 -2.74 -32.90 -23.50
CA GLY A 366 -2.21 -33.26 -24.79
C GLY A 366 -2.95 -32.59 -25.94
N THR A 367 -2.78 -33.09 -27.15
CA THR A 367 -3.50 -32.65 -28.34
C THR A 367 -4.38 -33.79 -28.86
N ASP A 368 -5.52 -33.45 -29.46
CA ASP A 368 -6.35 -34.36 -30.20
C ASP A 368 -5.74 -34.73 -31.59
N GLU A 369 -6.43 -35.52 -32.35
CA GLU A 369 -6.03 -35.96 -33.70
C GLU A 369 -5.95 -34.82 -34.74
N TYR A 370 -6.56 -33.65 -34.42
CA TYR A 370 -6.55 -32.45 -35.26
C TYR A 370 -5.51 -31.42 -34.79
N GLY A 371 -4.69 -31.73 -33.75
CA GLY A 371 -3.69 -30.84 -33.18
C GLY A 371 -4.25 -29.79 -32.23
N GLN A 372 -5.52 -29.91 -31.79
CA GLN A 372 -6.12 -28.98 -30.83
C GLN A 372 -5.77 -29.37 -29.41
N ALA A 373 -5.51 -28.35 -28.56
CA ALA A 373 -5.17 -28.56 -27.16
C ALA A 373 -6.36 -29.15 -26.38
N MET A 374 -6.12 -30.27 -25.69
CA MET A 374 -7.05 -30.87 -24.74
C MET A 374 -6.70 -30.53 -23.31
N PHE A 375 -7.70 -30.47 -22.44
CA PHE A 375 -7.52 -30.17 -21.02
C PHE A 375 -8.32 -31.17 -20.18
N TYR A 376 -7.78 -31.55 -19.01
CA TYR A 376 -8.53 -32.33 -18.06
C TYR A 376 -9.71 -31.51 -17.49
N LYS A 377 -10.83 -32.16 -17.29
CA LYS A 377 -12.05 -31.56 -16.70
C LYS A 377 -11.96 -31.46 -15.19
#